data_87a08fbade524e7b667b02125706a0da
#
_entry.id   87a08fbade524e7b667b02125706a0da
#
_cell.length_a   1.000
_cell.length_b   1.000
_cell.length_c   1.000
_cell.angle_alpha   90.00
_cell.angle_beta   90.00
_cell.angle_gamma   90.00
#
_symmetry.space_group_name_H-M   'P 1'
#
loop_
_entity.id
_entity.type
_entity.pdbx_description
1 polymer ?
#
loop_
_entity_poly.entity_id
_entity_poly.type
_entity_poly.pdbx_seq_one_letter_code
_entity_poly.pdbx_strand_id
1 'polypeptide(L)'
;MIAAHCLRCGVALVDRHDGERTRRTCPACGWVFYDNPLPVVAAIVEHEGAVILVRNHGWPEKMFALVTGFLERDETPEAGVLREVREELGLEGEVVSLIGVYDFTMRNELIVAFHVRATGTIVLGAELADHRRVAKEKLRPWPLGTGLAVRDWLARQT
;
A
#
# COMPACT_ATOMS: atom_id res chain seq x y z
N MET A 1 8.61 -13.73 -3.13
CA MET A 1 8.68 -15.13 -3.73
C MET A 1 9.40 -15.00 -5.05
N ILE A 2 10.51 -15.73 -5.26
CA ILE A 2 11.30 -15.65 -6.50
C ILE A 2 10.64 -16.55 -7.53
N ALA A 3 10.32 -16.04 -8.72
CA ALA A 3 9.75 -16.84 -9.79
C ALA A 3 10.72 -17.98 -10.19
N ALA A 4 10.29 -19.22 -10.10
CA ALA A 4 11.11 -20.37 -10.45
C ALA A 4 11.01 -20.72 -11.95
N HIS A 5 9.87 -20.42 -12.58
CA HIS A 5 9.55 -20.77 -13.97
C HIS A 5 9.09 -19.54 -14.77
N CYS A 6 9.34 -19.59 -16.06
CA CYS A 6 8.94 -18.56 -17.01
C CYS A 6 7.42 -18.47 -17.13
N LEU A 7 6.85 -17.28 -16.93
CA LEU A 7 5.40 -17.05 -17.07
C LEU A 7 4.89 -17.14 -18.51
N ARG A 8 5.80 -17.15 -19.52
CA ARG A 8 5.43 -17.28 -20.94
C ARG A 8 5.41 -18.71 -21.44
N CYS A 9 6.39 -19.55 -21.02
CA CYS A 9 6.58 -20.87 -21.60
C CYS A 9 6.79 -22.00 -20.58
N GLY A 10 6.75 -21.70 -19.28
CA GLY A 10 6.87 -22.70 -18.22
C GLY A 10 8.29 -23.25 -17.96
N VAL A 11 9.28 -22.89 -18.78
CA VAL A 11 10.66 -23.38 -18.61
C VAL A 11 11.29 -22.77 -17.37
N ALA A 12 12.09 -23.55 -16.64
CA ALA A 12 12.81 -23.10 -15.46
C ALA A 12 13.71 -21.88 -15.79
N LEU A 13 13.64 -20.84 -14.96
CA LEU A 13 14.47 -19.66 -15.09
C LEU A 13 15.88 -19.92 -14.57
N VAL A 14 16.86 -19.29 -15.23
CA VAL A 14 18.28 -19.31 -14.83
C VAL A 14 18.75 -17.91 -14.48
N ASP A 15 19.75 -17.81 -13.64
CA ASP A 15 20.38 -16.54 -13.32
C ASP A 15 21.27 -16.08 -14.48
N ARG A 16 21.06 -14.85 -14.95
CA ARG A 16 21.86 -14.21 -15.99
C ARG A 16 22.27 -12.81 -15.56
N HIS A 17 23.57 -12.54 -15.66
CA HIS A 17 24.12 -11.21 -15.40
C HIS A 17 24.03 -10.36 -16.66
N ASP A 18 23.44 -9.14 -16.57
CA ASP A 18 23.24 -8.23 -17.71
C ASP A 18 24.31 -7.12 -17.79
N GLY A 19 25.32 -7.17 -16.91
CA GLY A 19 26.37 -6.15 -16.77
C GLY A 19 26.21 -5.30 -15.52
N GLU A 20 24.99 -5.17 -14.99
CA GLU A 20 24.70 -4.41 -13.77
C GLU A 20 24.12 -5.28 -12.66
N ARG A 21 23.20 -6.17 -13.02
CA ARG A 21 22.45 -7.00 -12.06
C ARG A 21 22.30 -8.43 -12.55
N THR A 22 22.18 -9.35 -11.62
CA THR A 22 21.74 -10.72 -11.91
C THR A 22 20.21 -10.77 -11.92
N ARG A 23 19.63 -11.26 -13.03
CA ARG A 23 18.18 -11.39 -13.23
C ARG A 23 17.83 -12.83 -13.62
N ARG A 24 16.67 -13.28 -13.16
CA ARG A 24 16.11 -14.55 -13.57
C ARG A 24 15.63 -14.43 -15.01
N THR A 25 16.20 -15.21 -15.93
CA THR A 25 15.94 -15.15 -17.37
C THR A 25 15.57 -16.52 -17.91
N CYS A 26 14.63 -16.55 -18.83
CA CYS A 26 14.25 -17.78 -19.49
C CYS A 26 15.24 -18.15 -20.59
N PRO A 27 15.91 -19.31 -20.52
CA PRO A 27 16.89 -19.72 -21.55
C PRO A 27 16.22 -20.09 -22.86
N ALA A 28 14.91 -20.42 -22.89
CA ALA A 28 14.19 -20.83 -24.08
C ALA A 28 13.58 -19.67 -24.88
N CYS A 29 12.96 -18.67 -24.20
CA CYS A 29 12.25 -17.58 -24.88
C CYS A 29 12.80 -16.17 -24.59
N GLY A 30 13.85 -16.06 -23.78
CA GLY A 30 14.48 -14.77 -23.45
C GLY A 30 13.70 -13.88 -22.48
N TRP A 31 12.54 -14.34 -21.94
CA TRP A 31 11.77 -13.56 -20.98
C TRP A 31 12.59 -13.30 -19.71
N VAL A 32 12.56 -12.06 -19.21
CA VAL A 32 13.29 -11.62 -18.02
C VAL A 32 12.31 -11.33 -16.90
N PHE A 33 12.56 -11.88 -15.72
CA PHE A 33 11.87 -11.52 -14.48
C PHE A 33 12.58 -10.37 -13.81
N TYR A 34 11.97 -9.19 -13.84
CA TYR A 34 12.55 -7.96 -13.30
C TYR A 34 12.40 -7.82 -11.78
N ASP A 35 11.49 -8.58 -11.18
CA ASP A 35 11.15 -8.49 -9.75
C ASP A 35 10.83 -7.06 -9.31
N ASN A 36 10.00 -6.38 -10.12
CA ASN A 36 9.61 -5.00 -9.84
C ASN A 36 8.81 -4.91 -8.54
N PRO A 37 8.94 -3.81 -7.78
CA PRO A 37 8.10 -3.57 -6.62
C PRO A 37 6.62 -3.63 -6.97
N LEU A 38 5.82 -4.23 -6.11
CA LEU A 38 4.37 -4.23 -6.23
C LEU A 38 3.81 -2.85 -5.89
N PRO A 39 2.95 -2.26 -6.73
CA PRO A 39 2.30 -0.99 -6.41
C PRO A 39 1.23 -1.20 -5.33
N VAL A 40 1.33 -0.41 -4.27
CA VAL A 40 0.40 -0.37 -3.13
C VAL A 40 -0.12 1.05 -2.99
N VAL A 41 -1.42 1.23 -2.81
CA VAL A 41 -2.02 2.50 -2.42
C VAL A 41 -2.20 2.57 -0.92
N ALA A 42 -2.07 3.76 -0.33
CA ALA A 42 -2.27 3.99 1.10
C ALA A 42 -3.09 5.25 1.33
N ALA A 43 -4.03 5.22 2.29
CA ALA A 43 -4.87 6.34 2.64
C ALA A 43 -4.64 6.83 4.08
N ILE A 44 -4.30 8.11 4.24
CA ILE A 44 -4.59 8.83 5.48
C ILE A 44 -6.07 9.24 5.39
N VAL A 45 -6.94 8.46 6.02
CA VAL A 45 -8.38 8.69 6.02
C VAL A 45 -8.75 9.66 7.12
N GLU A 46 -9.16 10.87 6.74
CA GLU A 46 -9.73 11.86 7.65
C GLU A 46 -11.25 11.71 7.67
N HIS A 47 -11.82 11.35 8.83
CA HIS A 47 -13.24 11.14 9.03
C HIS A 47 -13.70 11.82 10.33
N GLU A 48 -14.67 12.74 10.23
CA GLU A 48 -15.21 13.50 11.37
C GLU A 48 -14.13 14.12 12.27
N GLY A 49 -13.11 14.73 11.66
CA GLY A 49 -12.05 15.44 12.37
C GLY A 49 -10.96 14.55 12.98
N ALA A 50 -11.00 13.24 12.77
CA ALA A 50 -9.99 12.30 13.22
C ALA A 50 -9.37 11.52 12.05
N VAL A 51 -8.17 10.99 12.24
CA VAL A 51 -7.55 10.03 11.31
C VAL A 51 -7.93 8.63 11.74
N ILE A 52 -8.37 7.82 10.78
CA ILE A 52 -8.69 6.41 10.99
C ILE A 52 -7.45 5.57 10.76
N LEU A 53 -7.08 4.79 11.75
CA LEU A 53 -6.09 3.72 11.64
C LEU A 53 -6.79 2.37 11.75
N VAL A 54 -6.30 1.39 11.02
CA VAL A 54 -6.90 0.05 10.91
C VAL A 54 -5.96 -1.03 11.41
N ARG A 55 -6.52 -2.16 11.81
CA ARG A 55 -5.80 -3.36 12.22
C ARG A 55 -6.38 -4.57 11.50
N ASN A 56 -5.58 -5.26 10.73
CA ASN A 56 -5.97 -6.48 10.05
C ASN A 56 -6.04 -7.68 11.00
N HIS A 57 -6.83 -8.69 10.64
CA HIS A 57 -6.82 -9.97 11.33
C HIS A 57 -5.40 -10.55 11.38
N GLY A 58 -5.05 -11.16 12.50
CA GLY A 58 -3.72 -11.76 12.71
C GLY A 58 -2.61 -10.78 13.11
N TRP A 59 -2.85 -9.46 13.08
CA TRP A 59 -1.90 -8.50 13.61
C TRP A 59 -1.96 -8.41 15.14
N PRO A 60 -0.82 -8.05 15.79
CA PRO A 60 -0.83 -7.78 17.24
C PRO A 60 -1.88 -6.71 17.61
N GLU A 61 -2.54 -6.87 18.78
CA GLU A 61 -3.64 -5.99 19.22
C GLU A 61 -3.30 -4.49 19.26
N LYS A 62 -2.03 -4.14 19.41
CA LYS A 62 -1.56 -2.75 19.48
C LYS A 62 -1.04 -2.21 18.15
N MET A 63 -1.01 -3.03 17.10
CA MET A 63 -0.50 -2.65 15.79
C MET A 63 -1.62 -2.11 14.93
N PHE A 64 -1.56 -0.81 14.65
CA PHE A 64 -2.48 -0.12 13.74
C PHE A 64 -1.69 0.62 12.66
N ALA A 65 -2.22 0.65 11.46
CA ALA A 65 -1.61 1.31 10.31
C ALA A 65 -2.64 2.07 9.47
N LEU A 66 -2.22 2.65 8.35
CA LEU A 66 -3.13 3.23 7.37
C LEU A 66 -3.92 2.14 6.64
N VAL A 67 -5.05 2.49 6.06
CA VAL A 67 -5.74 1.71 5.03
C VAL A 67 -4.78 1.53 3.86
N THR A 68 -4.60 0.30 3.38
CA THR A 68 -3.69 -0.02 2.27
C THR A 68 -4.20 -1.19 1.46
N GLY A 69 -3.97 -1.14 0.14
CA GLY A 69 -4.22 -2.28 -0.72
C GLY A 69 -3.39 -2.27 -1.98
N PHE A 70 -3.40 -3.36 -2.70
CA PHE A 70 -2.71 -3.46 -3.99
C PHE A 70 -3.46 -2.68 -5.05
N LEU A 71 -2.70 -1.95 -5.88
CA LEU A 71 -3.25 -1.35 -7.08
C LEU A 71 -3.60 -2.46 -8.08
N GLU A 72 -4.82 -2.47 -8.56
CA GLU A 72 -5.30 -3.47 -9.49
C GLU A 72 -5.09 -3.05 -10.97
N ARG A 73 -5.28 -4.01 -11.88
CA ARG A 73 -5.20 -3.73 -13.31
C ARG A 73 -6.32 -2.76 -13.71
N ASP A 74 -5.97 -1.83 -14.59
CA ASP A 74 -6.89 -0.89 -15.24
C ASP A 74 -7.52 0.16 -14.29
N GLU A 75 -6.97 0.32 -13.07
CA GLU A 75 -7.35 1.44 -12.18
C GLU A 75 -6.21 2.46 -12.00
N THR A 76 -6.58 3.71 -11.75
CA THR A 76 -5.62 4.74 -11.32
C THR A 76 -5.33 4.62 -9.83
N PRO A 77 -4.17 5.12 -9.34
CA PRO A 77 -3.89 5.10 -7.90
C PRO A 77 -4.96 5.79 -7.04
N GLU A 78 -5.58 6.86 -7.57
CA GLU A 78 -6.69 7.56 -6.91
C GLU A 78 -7.94 6.69 -6.82
N ALA A 79 -8.27 5.96 -7.89
CA ALA A 79 -9.41 5.05 -7.89
C ALA A 79 -9.16 3.87 -6.92
N GLY A 80 -7.95 3.30 -6.96
CA GLY A 80 -7.56 2.21 -6.08
C GLY A 80 -7.63 2.58 -4.61
N VAL A 81 -7.11 3.74 -4.21
CA VAL A 81 -7.16 4.16 -2.80
C VAL A 81 -8.60 4.40 -2.32
N LEU A 82 -9.49 4.93 -3.17
CA LEU A 82 -10.90 5.11 -2.82
C LEU A 82 -11.65 3.78 -2.74
N ARG A 83 -11.31 2.81 -3.59
CA ARG A 83 -11.82 1.44 -3.53
C ARG A 83 -11.46 0.81 -2.19
N GLU A 84 -10.19 0.85 -1.79
CA GLU A 84 -9.73 0.30 -0.51
C GLU A 84 -10.43 0.95 0.70
N VAL A 85 -10.59 2.28 0.70
CA VAL A 85 -11.34 2.98 1.76
C VAL A 85 -12.79 2.49 1.85
N ARG A 86 -13.44 2.24 0.70
CA ARG A 86 -14.80 1.71 0.65
C ARG A 86 -14.85 0.24 1.11
N GLU A 87 -13.93 -0.60 0.66
CA GLU A 87 -13.89 -2.03 0.98
C GLU A 87 -13.54 -2.29 2.44
N GLU A 88 -12.54 -1.57 2.97
CA GLU A 88 -12.07 -1.75 4.33
C GLU A 88 -12.93 -1.06 5.39
N LEU A 89 -13.45 0.14 5.09
CA LEU A 89 -14.14 0.98 6.07
C LEU A 89 -15.63 1.23 5.75
N GLY A 90 -16.11 0.87 4.57
CA GLY A 90 -17.49 1.18 4.13
C GLY A 90 -17.74 2.68 3.93
N LEU A 91 -16.70 3.50 3.82
CA LEU A 91 -16.81 4.95 3.71
C LEU A 91 -16.76 5.42 2.25
N GLU A 92 -17.48 6.49 1.96
CA GLU A 92 -17.30 7.24 0.70
C GLU A 92 -16.22 8.30 0.89
N GLY A 93 -15.18 8.22 0.04
CA GLY A 93 -13.99 9.06 0.12
C GLY A 93 -13.83 10.01 -1.06
N GLU A 94 -13.10 11.10 -0.82
CA GLU A 94 -12.60 12.04 -1.81
C GLU A 94 -11.08 12.19 -1.62
N VAL A 95 -10.31 12.06 -2.70
CA VAL A 95 -8.86 12.32 -2.66
C VAL A 95 -8.63 13.83 -2.53
N VAL A 96 -8.05 14.23 -1.42
CA VAL A 96 -7.68 15.63 -1.16
C VAL A 96 -6.33 15.95 -1.83
N SER A 97 -5.33 15.07 -1.67
CA SER A 97 -4.00 15.27 -2.26
C SER A 97 -3.17 13.99 -2.26
N LEU A 98 -2.23 13.90 -3.18
CA LEU A 98 -1.10 12.98 -3.11
C LEU A 98 -0.14 13.47 -2.01
N ILE A 99 0.20 12.59 -1.07
CA ILE A 99 1.20 12.86 -0.03
C ILE A 99 2.60 12.58 -0.58
N GLY A 100 2.80 11.40 -1.17
CA GLY A 100 4.07 11.03 -1.75
C GLY A 100 4.13 9.57 -2.18
N VAL A 101 5.31 9.21 -2.66
CA VAL A 101 5.64 7.84 -3.07
C VAL A 101 6.80 7.36 -2.20
N TYR A 102 6.66 6.17 -1.62
CA TYR A 102 7.59 5.64 -0.62
C TYR A 102 7.99 4.21 -0.98
N ASP A 103 9.26 3.89 -0.84
CA ASP A 103 9.72 2.52 -0.96
C ASP A 103 9.45 1.73 0.33
N PHE A 104 9.03 0.49 0.17
CA PHE A 104 8.95 -0.47 1.26
C PHE A 104 9.73 -1.74 0.88
N THR A 105 11.04 -1.62 0.88
CA THR A 105 11.98 -2.63 0.38
C THR A 105 11.86 -3.98 1.06
N MET A 106 11.48 -4.02 2.35
CA MET A 106 11.26 -5.26 3.10
C MET A 106 10.19 -6.16 2.49
N ARG A 107 9.23 -5.58 1.77
CA ARG A 107 8.14 -6.28 1.09
C ARG A 107 8.23 -6.22 -0.43
N ASN A 108 9.22 -5.54 -0.97
CA ASN A 108 9.32 -5.23 -2.38
C ASN A 108 8.05 -4.52 -2.89
N GLU A 109 7.64 -3.46 -2.18
CA GLU A 109 6.45 -2.66 -2.46
C GLU A 109 6.83 -1.19 -2.72
N LEU A 110 6.05 -0.53 -3.57
CA LEU A 110 6.07 0.90 -3.81
C LEU A 110 4.73 1.49 -3.36
N ILE A 111 4.75 2.27 -2.28
CA ILE A 111 3.55 2.83 -1.66
C ILE A 111 3.25 4.20 -2.25
N VAL A 112 2.08 4.38 -2.84
CA VAL A 112 1.53 5.66 -3.28
C VAL A 112 0.51 6.12 -2.24
N ALA A 113 0.87 7.12 -1.43
CA ALA A 113 0.07 7.54 -0.29
C ALA A 113 -0.74 8.81 -0.58
N PHE A 114 -2.01 8.78 -0.20
CA PHE A 114 -2.97 9.87 -0.38
C PHE A 114 -3.56 10.34 0.95
N HIS A 115 -3.91 11.62 1.01
CA HIS A 115 -4.86 12.16 1.98
C HIS A 115 -6.26 12.01 1.40
N VAL A 116 -7.13 11.31 2.12
CA VAL A 116 -8.51 11.07 1.75
C VAL A 116 -9.42 11.64 2.83
N ARG A 117 -10.38 12.48 2.43
CA ARG A 117 -11.49 12.88 3.30
C ARG A 117 -12.65 11.93 3.06
N ALA A 118 -13.19 11.35 4.13
CA ALA A 118 -14.24 10.36 4.03
C ALA A 118 -15.47 10.72 4.85
N THR A 119 -16.63 10.26 4.38
CA THR A 119 -17.95 10.45 5.02
C THR A 119 -18.70 9.12 5.08
N GLY A 120 -19.70 9.06 5.95
CA GLY A 120 -20.51 7.86 6.13
C GLY A 120 -20.34 7.21 7.50
N THR A 121 -20.90 6.02 7.66
CA THR A 121 -20.75 5.23 8.88
C THR A 121 -19.70 4.14 8.66
N ILE A 122 -18.74 4.03 9.56
CA ILE A 122 -17.69 3.00 9.46
C ILE A 122 -18.33 1.61 9.61
N VAL A 123 -18.12 0.78 8.58
CA VAL A 123 -18.46 -0.64 8.56
C VAL A 123 -17.21 -1.38 8.14
N LEU A 124 -16.61 -2.14 9.06
CA LEU A 124 -15.36 -2.85 8.79
C LEU A 124 -15.57 -3.96 7.76
N GLY A 125 -14.70 -3.95 6.75
CA GLY A 125 -14.56 -5.05 5.79
C GLY A 125 -14.02 -6.33 6.44
N ALA A 126 -14.14 -7.45 5.75
CA ALA A 126 -13.80 -8.78 6.26
C ALA A 126 -12.32 -8.95 6.68
N GLU A 127 -11.43 -8.14 6.14
CA GLU A 127 -9.99 -8.19 6.43
C GLU A 127 -9.62 -7.50 7.74
N LEU A 128 -10.47 -6.58 8.20
CA LEU A 128 -10.18 -5.77 9.37
C LEU A 128 -10.76 -6.39 10.66
N ALA A 129 -9.91 -6.43 11.67
CA ALA A 129 -10.28 -6.85 13.01
C ALA A 129 -10.72 -5.67 13.89
N ASP A 130 -10.23 -4.46 13.61
CA ASP A 130 -10.48 -3.29 14.45
C ASP A 130 -10.07 -1.98 13.75
N HIS A 131 -10.54 -0.85 14.26
CA HIS A 131 -10.09 0.48 13.85
C HIS A 131 -9.94 1.42 15.04
N ARG A 132 -9.16 2.48 14.87
CA ARG A 132 -8.99 3.55 15.87
C ARG A 132 -9.19 4.91 15.23
N ARG A 133 -9.90 5.77 15.95
CA ARG A 133 -10.01 7.20 15.65
C ARG A 133 -8.92 7.93 16.42
N VAL A 134 -8.00 8.57 15.73
CA VAL A 134 -6.86 9.26 16.32
C VAL A 134 -6.94 10.75 15.95
N ALA A 135 -7.04 11.61 16.97
CA ALA A 135 -6.95 13.06 16.75
C ALA A 135 -5.60 13.41 16.11
N LYS A 136 -5.57 14.38 15.20
CA LYS A 136 -4.36 14.76 14.46
C LYS A 136 -3.18 15.07 15.38
N GLU A 137 -3.42 15.75 16.50
CA GLU A 137 -2.40 16.15 17.49
C GLU A 137 -1.80 14.95 18.22
N LYS A 138 -2.53 13.84 18.27
CA LYS A 138 -2.12 12.57 18.90
C LYS A 138 -1.52 11.57 17.92
N LEU A 139 -1.69 11.80 16.62
CA LEU A 139 -1.12 10.93 15.60
C LEU A 139 0.41 11.00 15.65
N ARG A 140 1.04 9.84 15.66
CA ARG A 140 2.51 9.73 15.66
C ARG A 140 2.95 8.86 14.50
N PRO A 141 3.92 9.30 13.69
CA PRO A 141 4.47 8.49 12.61
C PRO A 141 5.29 7.32 13.18
N TRP A 142 5.31 6.22 12.45
CA TRP A 142 6.18 5.08 12.71
C TRP A 142 7.31 5.01 11.66
N PRO A 143 8.45 4.32 11.96
CA PRO A 143 9.70 4.55 11.21
C PRO A 143 9.79 3.88 9.85
N LEU A 144 8.76 3.15 9.38
CA LEU A 144 8.81 2.38 8.13
C LEU A 144 7.45 2.33 7.42
N GLY A 145 7.48 1.99 6.13
CA GLY A 145 6.29 1.82 5.30
C GLY A 145 5.40 3.08 5.31
N THR A 146 4.12 2.91 5.59
CA THR A 146 3.13 4.01 5.59
C THR A 146 3.36 5.08 6.67
N GLY A 147 4.19 4.82 7.68
CA GLY A 147 4.53 5.81 8.72
C GLY A 147 5.30 7.02 8.18
N LEU A 148 6.04 6.85 7.07
CA LEU A 148 6.71 7.96 6.39
C LEU A 148 5.71 8.93 5.76
N ALA A 149 4.62 8.41 5.20
CA ALA A 149 3.52 9.22 4.68
C ALA A 149 2.82 10.02 5.80
N VAL A 150 2.62 9.40 6.96
CA VAL A 150 2.07 10.10 8.15
C VAL A 150 2.97 11.25 8.58
N ARG A 151 4.28 11.04 8.63
CA ARG A 151 5.27 12.09 8.95
C ARG A 151 5.15 13.28 7.99
N ASP A 152 5.17 13.00 6.70
CA ASP A 152 5.19 14.04 5.66
C ASP A 152 3.85 14.77 5.58
N TRP A 153 2.73 14.06 5.81
CA TRP A 153 1.41 14.69 5.90
C TRP A 153 1.29 15.63 7.10
N LEU A 154 1.74 15.20 8.29
CA LEU A 154 1.73 16.04 9.49
C LEU A 154 2.59 17.31 9.31
N ALA A 155 3.74 17.21 8.66
CA ALA A 155 4.61 18.36 8.38
C ALA A 155 3.96 19.40 7.47
N ARG A 156 2.96 19.04 6.65
CA ARG A 156 2.21 19.97 5.78
C ARG A 156 1.02 20.63 6.48
N GLN A 157 0.66 20.17 7.68
CA GLN A 157 -0.46 20.73 8.46
C GLN A 157 -0.02 21.90 9.37
N THR A 158 1.29 22.15 9.46
CA THR A 158 1.88 23.29 10.17
C THR A 158 2.05 24.48 9.26
#